data_e59c0e8bafdbb67177207c6b3486fde6
#
_entry.id   e59c0e8bafdbb67177207c6b3486fde6
#
_cell.length_a   1.000
_cell.length_b   1.000
_cell.length_c   1.000
_cell.angle_alpha   90.00
_cell.angle_beta   90.00
_cell.angle_gamma   90.00
#
_symmetry.space_group_name_H-M   'P 1'
#
loop_
_entity.id
_entity.type
_entity.pdbx_description
1 polymer ?
#
loop_
_entity_poly.entity_id
_entity_poly.type
_entity_poly.pdbx_seq_one_letter_code
_entity_poly.pdbx_strand_id
1 'polypeptide(L)' 'MDDREEVIEGIIRREEYRSLYRAIDLLPDTQREAVMLFYFSGLPIKSISEIIGKSETNTKVLLCRAREKLRNMMEGDQ' A
#
# COMPACT_ATOMS: atom_id res chain seq x y z
N MET A 1 -7.26 14.73 -6.00
CA MET A 1 -6.94 13.47 -6.66
C MET A 1 -6.72 12.37 -5.64
N ASP A 2 -7.17 11.19 -5.93
CA ASP A 2 -7.07 10.07 -5.01
C ASP A 2 -5.68 9.42 -5.11
N ASP A 3 -4.94 9.43 -4.01
CA ASP A 3 -3.61 8.80 -3.95
C ASP A 3 -3.65 7.33 -4.34
N ARG A 4 -4.80 6.69 -4.11
CA ARG A 4 -5.03 5.29 -4.46
C ARG A 4 -4.88 5.07 -5.96
N GLU A 5 -5.51 5.93 -6.76
CA GLU A 5 -5.41 5.84 -8.21
C GLU A 5 -4.00 6.10 -8.68
N GLU A 6 -3.35 7.08 -8.10
CA GLU A 6 -2.01 7.45 -8.48
C GLU A 6 -1.02 6.28 -8.35
N VAL A 7 -1.08 5.56 -7.24
CA VAL A 7 -0.20 4.42 -7.02
C VAL A 7 -0.58 3.25 -7.92
N ILE A 8 -1.86 2.94 -7.97
CA ILE A 8 -2.34 1.80 -8.74
C ILE A 8 -2.08 1.99 -10.23
N GLU A 9 -2.45 3.14 -10.78
CA GLU A 9 -2.26 3.40 -12.20
C GLU A 9 -0.78 3.42 -12.61
N GLY A 10 0.08 3.89 -11.71
CA GLY A 10 1.51 3.94 -11.99
C GLY A 10 2.19 2.57 -11.97
N ILE A 11 1.57 1.58 -11.36
CA ILE A 11 2.19 0.27 -11.16
C ILE A 11 1.55 -0.81 -12.00
N ILE A 12 0.24 -0.72 -12.24
CA ILE A 12 -0.52 -1.82 -12.83
C ILE A 12 -0.32 -1.93 -14.33
N ARG A 13 0.52 -2.91 -14.69
CA ARG A 13 0.60 -3.48 -16.01
C ARG A 13 0.73 -4.97 -15.77
N ARG A 14 0.52 -5.77 -16.81
CA ARG A 14 0.45 -7.21 -16.65
C ARG A 14 1.64 -7.82 -15.91
N GLU A 15 2.83 -7.43 -16.29
CA GLU A 15 4.04 -7.98 -15.70
C GLU A 15 4.31 -7.40 -14.32
N GLU A 16 3.81 -6.21 -14.07
CA GLU A 16 4.05 -5.52 -12.82
C GLU A 16 3.15 -6.01 -11.69
N TYR A 17 2.05 -6.70 -12.01
CA TYR A 17 1.21 -7.29 -10.98
C TYR A 17 1.97 -8.27 -10.10
N ARG A 18 2.76 -9.12 -10.71
CA ARG A 18 3.54 -10.10 -9.95
C ARG A 18 4.55 -9.42 -9.05
N SER A 19 5.25 -8.43 -9.60
CA SER A 19 6.24 -7.67 -8.83
C SER A 19 5.57 -6.92 -7.70
N LEU A 20 4.40 -6.34 -7.96
CA LEU A 20 3.64 -5.63 -6.94
C LEU A 20 3.26 -6.56 -5.78
N TYR A 21 2.72 -7.74 -6.08
CA TYR A 21 2.33 -8.68 -5.03
C TYR A 21 3.52 -9.17 -4.23
N ARG A 22 4.65 -9.41 -4.89
CA ARG A 22 5.89 -9.78 -4.19
C ARG A 22 6.34 -8.67 -3.27
N ALA A 23 6.30 -7.44 -3.75
CA ALA A 23 6.69 -6.29 -2.94
C ALA A 23 5.79 -6.13 -1.73
N ILE A 24 4.49 -6.30 -1.92
CA ILE A 24 3.54 -6.23 -0.81
C ILE A 24 3.84 -7.32 0.22
N ASP A 25 4.16 -8.53 -0.23
CA ASP A 25 4.51 -9.63 0.68
C ASP A 25 5.75 -9.34 1.51
N LEU A 26 6.64 -8.50 1.01
CA LEU A 26 7.86 -8.14 1.71
C LEU A 26 7.67 -6.99 2.71
N LEU A 27 6.51 -6.36 2.71
CA LEU A 27 6.23 -5.29 3.68
C LEU A 27 6.07 -5.86 5.09
N PRO A 28 6.42 -5.08 6.12
CA PRO A 28 6.07 -5.46 7.49
C PRO A 28 4.57 -5.70 7.61
N ASP A 29 4.19 -6.59 8.51
CA ASP A 29 2.80 -7.06 8.63
C ASP A 29 1.78 -5.94 8.68
N THR A 30 2.00 -4.93 9.51
CA THR A 30 1.03 -3.84 9.67
C THR A 30 0.93 -2.99 8.41
N GLN A 31 2.06 -2.73 7.76
CA GLN A 31 2.05 -1.98 6.50
C GLN A 31 1.35 -2.75 5.40
N ARG A 32 1.62 -4.05 5.31
CA ARG A 32 0.97 -4.91 4.32
C ARG A 32 -0.53 -4.93 4.52
N GLU A 33 -0.97 -5.09 5.77
CA GLU A 33 -2.40 -5.11 6.10
C GLU A 33 -3.07 -3.79 5.71
N ALA A 34 -2.45 -2.67 6.05
CA ALA A 34 -2.99 -1.36 5.72
C ALA A 34 -3.10 -1.16 4.21
N VAL A 35 -2.08 -1.58 3.46
CA VAL A 35 -2.08 -1.47 2.00
C VAL A 35 -3.20 -2.31 1.41
N MET A 36 -3.34 -3.55 1.87
CA MET A 36 -4.38 -4.43 1.35
C MET A 36 -5.76 -3.87 1.62
N LEU A 37 -6.00 -3.34 2.82
CA LEU A 37 -7.29 -2.79 3.17
C LEU A 37 -7.61 -1.52 2.40
N PHE A 38 -6.60 -0.69 2.15
CA PHE A 38 -6.81 0.58 1.48
C PHE A 38 -6.98 0.42 -0.04
N TYR A 39 -6.04 -0.28 -0.67
CA TYR A 39 -6.00 -0.34 -2.14
C TYR A 39 -6.87 -1.44 -2.72
N PHE A 40 -6.97 -2.57 -2.07
CA PHE A 40 -7.72 -3.71 -2.61
C PHE A 40 -9.12 -3.83 -2.02
N SER A 41 -9.30 -3.53 -0.75
CA SER A 41 -10.63 -3.58 -0.13
C SER A 41 -11.35 -2.25 -0.20
N GLY A 42 -10.67 -1.17 -0.52
CA GLY A 42 -11.28 0.14 -0.71
C GLY A 42 -11.77 0.80 0.55
N LEU A 43 -11.23 0.44 1.71
CA LEU A 43 -11.68 1.00 2.97
C LEU A 43 -11.11 2.38 3.22
N PRO A 44 -11.87 3.27 3.89
CA PRO A 44 -11.35 4.58 4.27
C PRO A 44 -10.36 4.46 5.42
N ILE A 45 -9.53 5.49 5.56
CA ILE A 45 -8.50 5.55 6.60
C ILE A 45 -9.07 5.26 7.99
N LYS A 46 -10.23 5.85 8.29
CA LYS A 46 -10.85 5.66 9.61
C LYS A 46 -11.12 4.19 9.90
N SER A 47 -11.69 3.48 8.94
CA SER A 47 -11.98 2.07 9.10
C SER A 47 -10.72 1.25 9.27
N ILE A 48 -9.70 1.56 8.48
CA ILE A 48 -8.42 0.86 8.55
C ILE A 48 -7.78 1.08 9.92
N SER A 49 -7.80 2.32 10.42
CA SER A 49 -7.21 2.63 11.71
C SER A 49 -7.86 1.82 12.83
N GLU A 50 -9.16 1.62 12.74
CA GLU A 50 -9.89 0.81 13.71
C GLU A 50 -9.50 -0.66 13.63
N ILE A 51 -9.37 -1.17 12.42
CA ILE A 51 -9.02 -2.59 12.21
C ILE A 51 -7.61 -2.88 12.71
N ILE A 52 -6.66 -2.02 12.39
CA ILE A 52 -5.26 -2.27 12.76
C ILE A 52 -4.91 -1.74 14.16
N GLY A 53 -5.85 -1.07 14.82
CA GLY A 53 -5.64 -0.59 16.19
C GLY A 53 -4.67 0.58 16.29
N LYS A 54 -4.65 1.44 15.29
CA LYS A 54 -3.78 2.63 15.26
C LYS A 54 -4.62 3.87 15.07
N SER A 55 -4.03 5.04 15.36
CA SER A 55 -4.70 6.31 15.09
C SER A 55 -4.80 6.53 13.58
N GLU A 56 -5.68 7.44 13.17
CA GLU A 56 -5.79 7.79 11.75
C GLU A 56 -4.48 8.40 11.24
N THR A 57 -3.86 9.24 12.06
CA THR A 57 -2.58 9.84 11.70
C THR A 57 -1.51 8.78 11.48
N ASN A 58 -1.39 7.82 12.40
CA ASN A 58 -0.42 6.75 12.26
C ASN A 58 -0.73 5.87 11.06
N THR A 59 -2.02 5.65 10.78
CA THR A 59 -2.42 4.87 9.60
C THR A 59 -1.98 5.56 8.32
N LYS A 60 -2.14 6.88 8.24
CA LYS A 60 -1.67 7.65 7.09
C LYS A 60 -0.16 7.53 6.91
N VAL A 61 0.58 7.62 8.02
CA VAL A 61 2.03 7.47 7.98
C VAL A 61 2.42 6.08 7.52
N LEU A 62 1.74 5.05 8.02
CA LEU A 62 1.98 3.67 7.59
C LEU A 62 1.78 3.48 6.10
N LEU A 63 0.69 4.02 5.58
CA LEU A 63 0.40 3.93 4.15
C LEU A 63 1.43 4.68 3.32
N CYS A 64 1.83 5.85 3.79
CA CYS A 64 2.84 6.65 3.12
C CYS A 64 4.17 5.91 3.03
N ARG A 65 4.60 5.32 4.14
CA ARG A 65 5.85 4.56 4.20
C ARG A 65 5.76 3.28 3.36
N ALA A 66 4.62 2.61 3.40
CA ALA A 66 4.40 1.41 2.60
C ALA A 66 4.49 1.74 1.11
N ARG A 67 3.85 2.82 0.69
CA ARG A 67 3.90 3.29 -0.69
C ARG A 67 5.34 3.57 -1.14
N GLU A 68 6.09 4.23 -0.28
CA GLU A 68 7.48 4.56 -0.56
C GLU A 68 8.32 3.29 -0.72
N LYS A 69 8.13 2.33 0.18
CA LYS A 69 8.83 1.05 0.08
C LYS A 69 8.46 0.30 -1.19
N LEU A 70 7.17 0.27 -1.52
CA LEU A 70 6.71 -0.38 -2.75
C LEU A 70 7.35 0.25 -3.97
N ARG A 71 7.38 1.58 -4.01
CA ARG A 71 8.01 2.30 -5.13
C ARG A 71 9.47 1.93 -5.25
N ASN A 72 10.20 1.94 -4.13
CA ASN A 72 11.62 1.63 -4.14
C ASN A 72 11.89 0.19 -4.58
N MET A 73 11.07 -0.74 -4.12
CA MET A 73 11.22 -2.13 -4.51
C MET A 73 10.91 -2.35 -5.99
N MET A 74 9.88 -1.68 -6.50
CA MET A 74 9.51 -1.79 -7.90
C MET A 74 10.57 -1.18 -8.80
N GLU A 75 11.13 -0.04 -8.40
CA GLU A 75 12.19 0.61 -9.19
C GLU A 75 13.50 -0.16 -9.11
N GLY A 76 13.78 -0.75 -7.97
CA GLY A 76 15.01 -1.49 -7.76
C GLY A 76 15.08 -2.78 -8.54
N ASP A 77 13.97 -3.28 -9.01
CA ASP A 77 13.89 -4.54 -9.75
C ASP A 77 14.20 -4.42 -11.23
N GLN A 78 14.55 -3.25 -11.68
CA GLN A 78 14.83 -3.04 -13.11
C GLN A 78 16.23 -3.45 -13.52
#